data_97e71623c3f555e2e265661c48789e3f
#
_entry.id   97e71623c3f555e2e265661c48789e3f
#
_cell.length_a   1.000
_cell.length_b   1.000
_cell.length_c   1.000
_cell.angle_alpha   90.00
_cell.angle_beta   90.00
_cell.angle_gamma   90.00
#
_symmetry.space_group_name_H-M   'P 1'
#
loop_
_entity.id
_entity.type
_entity.pdbx_description
1 polymer ?
#
loop_
_entity_poly.entity_id
_entity_poly.type
_entity_poly.pdbx_seq_one_letter_code
_entity_poly.pdbx_strand_id
1 'polypeptide(L)'
;MIAARTAFRGRFLRVCPRGVRQLQSTPYSELSIGVPKESVALERRVAQTPETVTKLVKAGFAVKVEKGAGVGASFSDAAYEKAGASIVDRDTAFGASLVTKVQVPSPEEVKLVGDRMLLSFLFPAQNGPLLEQLAAQKATAFAMDYPLP
;
A
#
# COMPACT_ATOMS: atom_id res chain seq x y z
N MET A 1 -9.99 56.84 -44.24
CA MET A 1 -10.89 56.48 -43.14
C MET A 1 -10.72 55.01 -42.84
N ILE A 2 -9.90 54.63 -41.88
CA ILE A 2 -9.63 53.27 -41.52
C ILE A 2 -10.07 53.11 -40.05
N ALA A 3 -11.13 52.35 -39.83
CA ALA A 3 -11.70 52.11 -38.50
C ALA A 3 -10.88 51.03 -37.78
N ALA A 4 -10.24 51.39 -36.68
CA ALA A 4 -9.55 50.49 -35.77
C ALA A 4 -10.58 49.66 -34.98
N ARG A 5 -10.60 48.34 -35.19
CA ARG A 5 -11.34 47.36 -34.35
C ARG A 5 -10.52 47.05 -33.12
N THR A 6 -10.88 47.63 -32.01
CA THR A 6 -10.34 47.26 -30.67
C THR A 6 -10.87 45.91 -30.27
N ALA A 7 -10.01 44.90 -30.28
CA ALA A 7 -10.34 43.56 -29.80
C ALA A 7 -10.32 43.57 -28.27
N PHE A 8 -11.49 43.52 -27.67
CA PHE A 8 -11.70 43.30 -26.23
C PHE A 8 -11.35 41.86 -25.89
N ARG A 9 -10.11 41.60 -25.42
CA ARG A 9 -9.71 40.33 -24.88
C ARG A 9 -10.39 40.12 -23.52
N GLY A 10 -11.57 39.55 -23.51
CA GLY A 10 -12.22 39.07 -22.33
C GLY A 10 -11.38 37.99 -21.68
N ARG A 11 -10.81 38.28 -20.54
CA ARG A 11 -10.16 37.33 -19.65
C ARG A 11 -11.27 36.44 -19.06
N PHE A 12 -11.54 35.30 -19.67
CA PHE A 12 -12.37 34.27 -19.08
C PHE A 12 -11.65 33.78 -17.81
N LEU A 13 -12.09 34.28 -16.66
CA LEU A 13 -11.81 33.66 -15.38
C LEU A 13 -12.43 32.26 -15.42
N ARG A 14 -11.60 31.24 -15.65
CA ARG A 14 -12.00 29.86 -15.40
C ARG A 14 -12.27 29.72 -13.91
N VAL A 15 -13.52 29.86 -13.52
CA VAL A 15 -13.99 29.41 -12.22
C VAL A 15 -13.80 27.90 -12.22
N CYS A 16 -12.75 27.43 -11.57
CA CYS A 16 -12.62 26.02 -11.25
C CYS A 16 -13.81 25.65 -10.36
N PRO A 17 -14.71 24.75 -10.78
CA PRO A 17 -15.73 24.23 -9.88
C PRO A 17 -15.01 23.54 -8.72
N ARG A 18 -15.28 24.01 -7.50
CA ARG A 18 -14.78 23.40 -6.28
C ARG A 18 -15.02 21.89 -6.33
N GLY A 19 -13.93 21.11 -6.37
CA GLY A 19 -13.89 19.85 -5.65
C GLY A 19 -14.40 18.61 -6.34
N VAL A 20 -14.30 18.43 -7.65
CA VAL A 20 -14.20 17.08 -8.19
C VAL A 20 -12.72 16.71 -8.17
N ARG A 21 -12.28 16.07 -7.10
CA ARG A 21 -11.01 15.35 -7.08
C ARG A 21 -11.11 14.32 -8.19
N GLN A 22 -10.43 14.58 -9.30
CA GLN A 22 -10.33 13.61 -10.38
C GLN A 22 -9.68 12.38 -9.77
N LEU A 23 -10.45 11.30 -9.61
CA LEU A 23 -9.92 10.02 -9.17
C LEU A 23 -9.01 9.54 -10.31
N GLN A 24 -7.73 9.77 -10.16
CA GLN A 24 -6.73 9.18 -11.04
C GLN A 24 -6.68 7.69 -10.68
N SER A 25 -7.24 6.86 -11.55
CA SER A 25 -7.11 5.42 -11.42
C SER A 25 -5.69 5.03 -11.85
N THR A 26 -4.86 4.65 -10.88
CA THR A 26 -3.56 4.05 -11.15
C THR A 26 -3.78 2.63 -11.67
N PRO A 27 -3.22 2.24 -12.81
CA PRO A 27 -3.34 0.86 -13.31
C PRO A 27 -2.73 -0.13 -12.30
N TYR A 28 -3.29 -1.30 -12.17
CA TYR A 28 -2.79 -2.33 -11.24
C TYR A 28 -1.34 -2.74 -11.53
N SER A 29 -0.90 -2.64 -12.77
CA SER A 29 0.48 -2.90 -13.19
C SER A 29 1.52 -1.94 -12.60
N GLU A 30 1.10 -0.76 -12.16
CA GLU A 30 1.95 0.23 -11.50
C GLU A 30 1.94 0.07 -9.97
N LEU A 31 1.03 -0.76 -9.43
CA LEU A 31 0.92 -1.01 -8.01
C LEU A 31 1.68 -2.27 -7.61
N SER A 32 2.42 -2.17 -6.52
CA SER A 32 3.11 -3.32 -5.93
C SER A 32 2.55 -3.65 -4.55
N ILE A 33 2.51 -4.95 -4.26
CA ILE A 33 2.07 -5.47 -2.96
C ILE A 33 3.28 -6.09 -2.27
N GLY A 34 3.60 -5.60 -1.08
CA GLY A 34 4.68 -6.11 -0.25
C GLY A 34 4.17 -7.06 0.82
N VAL A 35 4.87 -8.16 0.99
CA VAL A 35 4.58 -9.18 2.00
C VAL A 35 5.85 -9.37 2.84
N PRO A 36 6.07 -8.54 3.86
CA PRO A 36 7.20 -8.71 4.76
C PRO A 36 7.01 -9.93 5.65
N LYS A 37 8.12 -10.42 6.19
CA LYS A 37 8.12 -11.46 7.21
C LYS A 37 7.59 -10.89 8.52
N GLU A 38 6.74 -11.66 9.22
CA GLU A 38 6.25 -11.28 10.54
C GLU A 38 7.38 -11.28 11.57
N SER A 39 7.45 -10.20 12.36
CA SER A 39 8.49 -10.00 13.37
C SER A 39 8.07 -10.44 14.77
N VAL A 40 6.76 -10.65 14.98
CA VAL A 40 6.23 -11.06 16.29
C VAL A 40 6.63 -12.51 16.58
N ALA A 41 7.17 -12.73 17.79
CA ALA A 41 7.55 -14.06 18.24
C ALA A 41 6.36 -15.03 18.18
N LEU A 42 6.60 -16.25 17.66
CA LEU A 42 5.62 -17.33 17.49
C LEU A 42 4.54 -17.05 16.43
N GLU A 43 4.53 -15.92 15.75
CA GLU A 43 3.63 -15.73 14.60
C GLU A 43 4.17 -16.54 13.41
N ARG A 44 3.38 -17.52 13.00
CA ARG A 44 3.71 -18.41 11.88
C ARG A 44 2.94 -18.10 10.61
N ARG A 45 1.90 -17.28 10.72
CA ARG A 45 1.09 -16.89 9.57
C ARG A 45 1.86 -15.92 8.68
N VAL A 46 1.46 -15.87 7.44
CA VAL A 46 1.93 -14.91 6.44
C VAL A 46 0.72 -14.20 5.85
N ALA A 47 0.86 -12.94 5.51
CA ALA A 47 -0.26 -12.14 5.02
C ALA A 47 -0.82 -12.63 3.69
N GLN A 48 0.03 -13.20 2.82
CA GLN A 48 -0.36 -13.73 1.52
C GLN A 48 0.21 -15.14 1.32
N THR A 49 -0.63 -16.07 0.94
CA THR A 49 -0.20 -17.44 0.55
C THR A 49 0.19 -17.47 -0.93
N PRO A 50 0.95 -18.48 -1.41
CA PRO A 50 1.25 -18.63 -2.84
C PRO A 50 0.01 -18.67 -3.73
N GLU A 51 -1.10 -19.23 -3.23
CA GLU A 51 -2.37 -19.27 -3.96
C GLU A 51 -2.95 -17.85 -4.13
N THR A 52 -2.98 -17.04 -3.06
CA THR A 52 -3.46 -15.65 -3.14
C THR A 52 -2.55 -14.81 -4.00
N VAL A 53 -1.23 -14.99 -3.91
CA VAL A 53 -0.25 -14.35 -4.79
C VAL A 53 -0.53 -14.63 -6.26
N THR A 54 -0.83 -15.88 -6.62
CA THR A 54 -1.20 -16.24 -8.01
C THR A 54 -2.42 -15.43 -8.50
N LYS A 55 -3.41 -15.22 -7.63
CA LYS A 55 -4.61 -14.43 -7.98
C LYS A 55 -4.26 -12.95 -8.16
N LEU A 56 -3.41 -12.39 -7.29
CA LEU A 56 -2.98 -11.00 -7.36
C LEU A 56 -2.13 -10.73 -8.62
N VAL A 57 -1.21 -11.62 -8.94
CA VAL A 57 -0.38 -11.53 -10.15
C VAL A 57 -1.25 -11.61 -11.41
N LYS A 58 -2.23 -12.52 -11.45
CA LYS A 58 -3.21 -12.60 -12.56
C LYS A 58 -4.06 -11.34 -12.69
N ALA A 59 -4.32 -10.63 -11.60
CA ALA A 59 -5.01 -9.35 -11.61
C ALA A 59 -4.12 -8.18 -12.08
N GLY A 60 -2.81 -8.40 -12.24
CA GLY A 60 -1.86 -7.44 -12.76
C GLY A 60 -0.96 -6.78 -11.71
N PHE A 61 -1.06 -7.13 -10.42
CA PHE A 61 -0.19 -6.57 -9.39
C PHE A 61 1.22 -7.18 -9.42
N ALA A 62 2.22 -6.35 -9.16
CA ALA A 62 3.57 -6.83 -8.83
C ALA A 62 3.61 -7.23 -7.34
N VAL A 63 3.90 -8.49 -7.03
CA VAL A 63 3.96 -8.99 -5.65
C VAL A 63 5.42 -9.20 -5.23
N LYS A 64 5.82 -8.59 -4.12
CA LYS A 64 7.15 -8.66 -3.53
C LYS A 64 7.07 -9.35 -2.17
N VAL A 65 7.71 -10.48 -2.02
CA VAL A 65 7.69 -11.27 -0.79
C VAL A 65 9.08 -11.23 -0.15
N GLU A 66 9.15 -10.90 1.13
CA GLU A 66 10.43 -10.93 1.87
C GLU A 66 10.93 -12.38 1.95
N LYS A 67 12.23 -12.56 1.73
CA LYS A 67 12.88 -13.87 1.82
C LYS A 67 12.57 -14.57 3.14
N GLY A 68 12.05 -15.78 3.04
CA GLY A 68 11.67 -16.61 4.20
C GLY A 68 10.41 -16.15 4.92
N ALA A 69 9.59 -15.25 4.37
CA ALA A 69 8.34 -14.80 5.00
C ALA A 69 7.33 -15.93 5.19
N GLY A 70 7.26 -16.88 4.26
CA GLY A 70 6.31 -18.00 4.31
C GLY A 70 6.78 -19.24 5.07
N VAL A 71 8.03 -19.28 5.51
CA VAL A 71 8.61 -20.50 6.13
C VAL A 71 7.83 -20.94 7.37
N GLY A 72 7.40 -20.00 8.20
CA GLY A 72 6.57 -20.29 9.38
C GLY A 72 5.24 -20.95 9.06
N ALA A 73 4.68 -20.66 7.89
CA ALA A 73 3.43 -21.23 7.36
C ALA A 73 3.66 -22.42 6.42
N SER A 74 4.89 -22.98 6.38
CA SER A 74 5.29 -24.10 5.52
C SER A 74 5.27 -23.76 4.02
N PHE A 75 5.38 -22.51 3.64
CA PHE A 75 5.53 -22.08 2.26
C PHE A 75 6.99 -21.70 1.98
N SER A 76 7.60 -22.36 0.98
CA SER A 76 8.96 -22.04 0.55
C SER A 76 9.01 -20.82 -0.38
N ASP A 77 10.16 -20.15 -0.45
CA ASP A 77 10.39 -19.04 -1.38
C ASP A 77 10.16 -19.48 -2.83
N ALA A 78 10.57 -20.70 -3.19
CA ALA A 78 10.33 -21.28 -4.51
C ALA A 78 8.84 -21.44 -4.86
N ALA A 79 7.96 -21.63 -3.85
CA ALA A 79 6.52 -21.68 -4.07
C ALA A 79 5.96 -20.29 -4.43
N TYR A 80 6.49 -19.23 -3.83
CA TYR A 80 6.13 -17.87 -4.18
C TYR A 80 6.65 -17.44 -5.55
N GLU A 81 7.87 -17.84 -5.92
CA GLU A 81 8.41 -17.60 -7.25
C GLU A 81 7.57 -18.27 -8.33
N LYS A 82 7.16 -19.53 -8.12
CA LYS A 82 6.23 -20.23 -9.01
C LYS A 82 4.85 -19.55 -9.11
N ALA A 83 4.42 -18.88 -8.05
CA ALA A 83 3.18 -18.10 -8.04
C ALA A 83 3.33 -16.75 -8.78
N GLY A 84 4.54 -16.36 -9.19
CA GLY A 84 4.84 -15.15 -9.91
C GLY A 84 5.26 -13.97 -9.01
N ALA A 85 5.56 -14.21 -7.73
CA ALA A 85 6.14 -13.18 -6.85
C ALA A 85 7.65 -13.03 -7.05
N SER A 86 8.16 -11.85 -6.73
CA SER A 86 9.59 -11.60 -6.59
C SER A 86 10.03 -11.76 -5.14
N ILE A 87 11.04 -12.57 -4.88
CA ILE A 87 11.64 -12.67 -3.54
C ILE A 87 12.63 -11.52 -3.38
N VAL A 88 12.45 -10.76 -2.33
CA VAL A 88 13.17 -9.51 -2.08
C VAL A 88 13.67 -9.43 -0.63
N ASP A 89 14.48 -8.42 -0.35
CA ASP A 89 14.86 -8.03 1.01
C ASP A 89 13.72 -7.28 1.73
N ARG A 90 13.89 -7.10 3.04
CA ARG A 90 12.90 -6.47 3.92
C ARG A 90 12.54 -5.05 3.46
N ASP A 91 13.54 -4.22 3.19
CA ASP A 91 13.32 -2.82 2.84
C ASP A 91 12.57 -2.69 1.51
N THR A 92 12.88 -3.54 0.54
CA THR A 92 12.17 -3.60 -0.74
C THR A 92 10.73 -4.09 -0.58
N ALA A 93 10.46 -5.01 0.35
CA ALA A 93 9.10 -5.47 0.65
C ALA A 93 8.26 -4.34 1.28
N PHE A 94 8.81 -3.61 2.25
CA PHE A 94 8.16 -2.43 2.84
C PHE A 94 8.08 -1.25 1.86
N GLY A 95 8.93 -1.19 0.85
CA GLY A 95 8.92 -0.20 -0.23
C GLY A 95 7.80 -0.37 -1.26
N ALA A 96 6.92 -1.35 -1.12
CA ALA A 96 5.79 -1.57 -2.00
C ALA A 96 4.67 -0.52 -1.82
N SER A 97 3.82 -0.34 -2.82
CA SER A 97 2.68 0.60 -2.77
C SER A 97 1.69 0.24 -1.66
N LEU A 98 1.44 -1.05 -1.45
CA LEU A 98 0.62 -1.60 -0.38
C LEU A 98 1.43 -2.65 0.37
N VAL A 99 1.63 -2.45 1.65
CA VAL A 99 2.25 -3.43 2.56
C VAL A 99 1.15 -4.22 3.26
N THR A 100 1.22 -5.54 3.21
CA THR A 100 0.27 -6.44 3.86
C THR A 100 0.93 -7.22 4.98
N LYS A 101 0.41 -7.10 6.19
CA LYS A 101 0.88 -7.82 7.40
C LYS A 101 -0.28 -8.50 8.11
N VAL A 102 0.02 -9.50 8.92
CA VAL A 102 -0.95 -10.11 9.85
C VAL A 102 -0.95 -9.34 11.16
N GLN A 103 0.20 -9.20 11.79
CA GLN A 103 0.33 -8.59 13.11
C GLN A 103 0.60 -7.09 13.03
N VAL A 104 0.37 -6.41 14.16
CA VAL A 104 0.66 -5.00 14.34
C VAL A 104 2.12 -4.72 13.99
N PRO A 105 2.42 -3.73 13.15
CA PRO A 105 3.78 -3.37 12.83
C PRO A 105 4.51 -2.79 14.05
N SER A 106 5.79 -3.08 14.19
CA SER A 106 6.64 -2.45 15.19
C SER A 106 6.89 -0.96 14.84
N PRO A 107 7.30 -0.12 15.81
CA PRO A 107 7.65 1.28 15.51
C PRO A 107 8.74 1.45 14.46
N GLU A 108 9.64 0.48 14.32
CA GLU A 108 10.66 0.45 13.28
C GLU A 108 10.06 0.14 11.91
N GLU A 109 9.15 -0.83 11.87
CA GLU A 109 8.43 -1.18 10.64
C GLU A 109 7.54 -0.05 10.14
N VAL A 110 6.91 0.71 11.04
CA VAL A 110 6.16 1.92 10.70
C VAL A 110 7.04 2.91 9.94
N LYS A 111 8.30 3.10 10.35
CA LYS A 111 9.22 3.98 9.64
C LYS A 111 9.51 3.50 8.21
N LEU A 112 9.58 2.17 8.01
CA LEU A 112 9.80 1.58 6.68
C LEU A 112 8.55 1.71 5.78
N VAL A 113 7.36 1.68 6.35
CA VAL A 113 6.11 1.93 5.60
C VAL A 113 6.08 3.34 5.02
N GLY A 114 6.53 4.36 5.78
CA GLY A 114 6.52 5.75 5.32
C GLY A 114 5.10 6.25 5.01
N ASP A 115 4.91 6.88 3.85
CA ASP A 115 3.64 7.45 3.36
C ASP A 115 2.77 6.45 2.55
N ARG A 116 3.13 5.16 2.56
CA ARG A 116 2.49 4.11 1.76
C ARG A 116 1.22 3.57 2.41
N MET A 117 0.57 2.65 1.71
CA MET A 117 -0.60 1.95 2.24
C MET A 117 -0.16 0.74 3.09
N LEU A 118 -0.83 0.56 4.23
CA LEU A 118 -0.65 -0.57 5.14
C LEU A 118 -1.99 -1.26 5.37
N LEU A 119 -2.02 -2.57 5.22
CA LEU A 119 -3.16 -3.42 5.56
C LEU A 119 -2.71 -4.44 6.61
N SER A 120 -3.23 -4.34 7.84
CA SER A 120 -2.90 -5.26 8.94
C SER A 120 -3.93 -5.22 10.07
N PHE A 121 -3.82 -6.10 11.05
CA PHE A 121 -4.46 -5.87 12.34
C PHE A 121 -3.73 -4.74 13.05
N LEU A 122 -4.45 -3.76 13.57
CA LEU A 122 -3.87 -2.58 14.22
C LEU A 122 -4.28 -2.42 15.66
N PHE A 123 -5.40 -3.03 16.06
CA PHE A 123 -6.02 -2.88 17.40
C PHE A 123 -6.05 -1.42 17.86
N PRO A 124 -6.79 -0.54 17.16
CA PRO A 124 -6.73 0.92 17.35
C PRO A 124 -6.94 1.38 18.78
N ALA A 125 -7.83 0.72 19.52
CA ALA A 125 -8.12 1.05 20.92
C ALA A 125 -6.92 0.84 21.85
N GLN A 126 -5.97 0.00 21.48
CA GLN A 126 -4.82 -0.37 22.32
C GLN A 126 -3.52 0.29 21.84
N ASN A 127 -3.44 0.67 20.57
CA ASN A 127 -2.23 1.13 19.90
C ASN A 127 -2.31 2.59 19.42
N GLY A 128 -2.89 3.49 20.24
CA GLY A 128 -3.00 4.91 19.92
C GLY A 128 -1.67 5.55 19.45
N PRO A 129 -0.55 5.38 20.18
CA PRO A 129 0.74 5.95 19.77
C PRO A 129 1.25 5.47 18.42
N LEU A 130 0.94 4.22 18.02
CA LEU A 130 1.28 3.68 16.71
C LEU A 130 0.49 4.38 15.60
N LEU A 131 -0.80 4.62 15.85
CA LEU A 131 -1.65 5.33 14.89
C LEU A 131 -1.20 6.77 14.69
N GLU A 132 -0.76 7.43 15.76
CA GLU A 132 -0.17 8.78 15.67
C GLU A 132 1.11 8.78 14.81
N GLN A 133 1.96 7.77 14.95
CA GLN A 133 3.15 7.63 14.11
C GLN A 133 2.80 7.41 12.64
N LEU A 134 1.83 6.54 12.34
CA LEU A 134 1.34 6.32 10.96
C LEU A 134 0.74 7.61 10.37
N ALA A 135 -0.05 8.35 11.16
CA ALA A 135 -0.62 9.62 10.76
C ALA A 135 0.45 10.70 10.52
N ALA A 136 1.48 10.78 11.36
CA ALA A 136 2.60 11.70 11.19
C ALA A 136 3.37 11.45 9.88
N GLN A 137 3.44 10.19 9.44
CA GLN A 137 4.05 9.81 8.17
C GLN A 137 3.10 9.92 6.97
N LYS A 138 1.85 10.31 7.21
CA LYS A 138 0.78 10.37 6.18
C LYS A 138 0.48 9.02 5.54
N ALA A 139 0.76 7.91 6.24
CA ALA A 139 0.43 6.57 5.79
C ALA A 139 -1.08 6.39 5.69
N THR A 140 -1.52 5.61 4.70
CA THR A 140 -2.92 5.17 4.61
C THR A 140 -3.03 3.78 5.22
N ALA A 141 -3.66 3.67 6.39
CA ALA A 141 -3.76 2.41 7.12
C ALA A 141 -5.17 1.83 7.08
N PHE A 142 -5.27 0.53 6.81
CA PHE A 142 -6.49 -0.26 6.86
C PHE A 142 -6.40 -1.24 8.02
N ALA A 143 -7.21 -1.02 9.06
CA ALA A 143 -7.30 -1.91 10.21
C ALA A 143 -8.32 -3.02 9.92
N MET A 144 -7.85 -4.27 9.85
CA MET A 144 -8.70 -5.44 9.57
C MET A 144 -9.55 -5.87 10.78
N ASP A 145 -9.24 -5.37 11.95
CA ASP A 145 -9.81 -5.71 13.24
C ASP A 145 -10.74 -4.62 13.82
N TYR A 146 -10.94 -3.53 13.08
CA TYR A 146 -11.83 -2.47 13.51
C TYR A 146 -13.25 -2.78 12.99
N PRO A 147 -14.24 -3.02 13.89
CA PRO A 147 -15.62 -3.23 13.47
C PRO A 147 -16.13 -1.94 12.82
N LEU A 148 -16.65 -2.06 11.61
CA LEU A 148 -17.42 -0.97 11.02
C LEU A 148 -18.69 -0.78 11.85
N PRO A 149 -19.09 0.46 12.12
CA PRO A 149 -20.32 0.76 12.86
C PRO A 149 -21.57 0.26 12.11
#